data_4dbd3f9fd319c4357731be040b733ff5
#
_entry.id   4dbd3f9fd319c4357731be040b733ff5
#
_cell.length_a   1.000
_cell.length_b   1.000
_cell.length_c   1.000
_cell.angle_alpha   90.00
_cell.angle_beta   90.00
_cell.angle_gamma   90.00
#
_symmetry.space_group_name_H-M   'P 1'
#
loop_
_entity.id
_entity.type
_entity.pdbx_description
1 polymer ?
#
loop_
_entity_poly.entity_id
_entity_poly.type
_entity_poly.pdbx_seq_one_letter_code
_entity_poly.pdbx_strand_id
1 'polypeptide(L)'
;MQTDSIENILVVDDEEAIREVVSTMLESKGYHCTAVSNGRAAQDIVKRTTPDLVLSDMIMPEMDGIKLLEWLRQYDPEIPVIMVTAIHDISTALEAIRRGAYDYILKPFEKDQLYLGVNRALQHRRLVAENRNYQRDLERQVEERTARLTIALAQLEQSYDDTLEALGSALDLKDAETEGHCQRVTAFTISIAKAMPVPNA
;
A
#
# COMPACT_ATOMS: atom_id res chain seq x y z
N MET A 1 -4.85 17.09 -12.19
CA MET A 1 -6.31 17.05 -12.29
C MET A 1 -6.73 15.78 -11.58
N GLN A 2 -7.20 15.89 -10.32
CA GLN A 2 -7.87 14.78 -9.65
C GLN A 2 -9.17 14.57 -10.40
N THR A 3 -9.32 13.41 -11.03
CA THR A 3 -10.63 12.93 -11.46
C THR A 3 -11.42 12.71 -10.17
N ASP A 4 -12.40 13.55 -9.89
CA ASP A 4 -13.42 13.31 -8.88
C ASP A 4 -14.19 12.04 -9.31
N SER A 5 -13.63 10.89 -9.02
CA SER A 5 -14.35 9.64 -9.14
C SER A 5 -15.43 9.64 -8.04
N ILE A 6 -16.68 9.49 -8.46
CA ILE A 6 -17.79 9.37 -7.52
C ILE A 6 -17.54 8.14 -6.64
N GLU A 7 -17.49 8.36 -5.34
CA GLU A 7 -17.23 7.28 -4.36
C GLU A 7 -18.44 6.39 -4.20
N ASN A 8 -18.18 5.08 -4.23
CA ASN A 8 -19.20 4.04 -4.12
C ASN A 8 -19.33 3.56 -2.68
N ILE A 9 -20.51 3.72 -2.10
CA ILE A 9 -20.81 3.30 -0.73
C ILE A 9 -21.77 2.13 -0.77
N LEU A 10 -21.40 1.03 -0.10
CA LEU A 10 -22.28 -0.12 0.07
C LEU A 10 -23.03 0.00 1.40
N VAL A 11 -24.36 0.08 1.32
CA VAL A 11 -25.27 0.14 2.46
C VAL A 11 -25.89 -1.23 2.70
N VAL A 12 -25.67 -1.80 3.88
CA VAL A 12 -26.12 -3.13 4.27
C VAL A 12 -26.98 -3.04 5.53
N ASP A 13 -28.26 -3.25 5.38
CA ASP A 13 -29.23 -3.17 6.49
C ASP A 13 -30.45 -4.02 6.09
N ASP A 14 -31.05 -4.78 6.98
CA ASP A 14 -32.21 -5.62 6.65
C ASP A 14 -33.51 -4.77 6.57
N GLU A 15 -33.55 -3.61 7.22
CA GLU A 15 -34.67 -2.68 7.16
C GLU A 15 -34.63 -1.82 5.88
N GLU A 16 -35.62 -2.02 4.97
CA GLU A 16 -35.72 -1.28 3.71
C GLU A 16 -35.79 0.24 3.92
N ALA A 17 -36.56 0.68 4.91
CA ALA A 17 -36.71 2.10 5.21
C ALA A 17 -35.37 2.76 5.62
N ILE A 18 -34.52 2.04 6.36
CA ILE A 18 -33.20 2.55 6.75
C ILE A 18 -32.29 2.61 5.53
N ARG A 19 -32.27 1.57 4.68
CA ARG A 19 -31.50 1.58 3.43
C ARG A 19 -31.85 2.77 2.55
N GLU A 20 -33.15 3.04 2.36
CA GLU A 20 -33.60 4.17 1.54
C GLU A 20 -33.21 5.52 2.14
N VAL A 21 -33.38 5.71 3.44
CA VAL A 21 -33.04 6.96 4.11
C VAL A 21 -31.54 7.22 4.05
N VAL A 22 -30.70 6.22 4.37
CA VAL A 22 -29.25 6.34 4.34
C VAL A 22 -28.76 6.61 2.91
N SER A 23 -29.25 5.85 1.92
CA SER A 23 -28.87 6.06 0.52
C SER A 23 -29.26 7.47 0.05
N THR A 24 -30.49 7.90 0.28
CA THR A 24 -30.96 9.25 -0.10
C THR A 24 -30.11 10.35 0.54
N MET A 25 -29.75 10.20 1.82
CA MET A 25 -28.87 11.14 2.50
C MET A 25 -27.53 11.24 1.79
N LEU A 26 -26.88 10.11 1.53
CA LEU A 26 -25.55 10.07 0.94
C LEU A 26 -25.54 10.52 -0.51
N GLU A 27 -26.50 10.10 -1.32
CA GLU A 27 -26.67 10.52 -2.71
C GLU A 27 -26.89 12.04 -2.82
N SER A 28 -27.56 12.66 -1.85
CA SER A 28 -27.71 14.11 -1.80
C SER A 28 -26.37 14.86 -1.63
N LYS A 29 -25.30 14.17 -1.28
CA LYS A 29 -23.92 14.68 -1.17
C LYS A 29 -23.03 14.26 -2.35
N GLY A 30 -23.58 13.55 -3.33
CA GLY A 30 -22.87 13.14 -4.54
C GLY A 30 -22.20 11.79 -4.46
N TYR A 31 -22.43 10.99 -3.40
CA TYR A 31 -21.98 9.61 -3.32
C TYR A 31 -22.86 8.70 -4.19
N HIS A 32 -22.29 7.61 -4.68
CA HIS A 32 -23.07 6.55 -5.31
C HIS A 32 -23.34 5.44 -4.31
N CYS A 33 -24.63 5.10 -4.09
CA CYS A 33 -25.01 4.09 -3.11
C CYS A 33 -25.51 2.81 -3.76
N THR A 34 -24.98 1.69 -3.30
CA THR A 34 -25.55 0.36 -3.57
C THR A 34 -26.09 -0.18 -2.26
N ALA A 35 -27.37 -0.52 -2.22
CA ALA A 35 -28.05 -0.99 -1.02
C ALA A 35 -28.41 -2.47 -1.11
N VAL A 36 -28.15 -3.25 -0.06
CA VAL A 36 -28.46 -4.68 0.05
C VAL A 36 -28.99 -5.02 1.43
N SER A 37 -29.75 -6.10 1.53
CA SER A 37 -30.51 -6.45 2.74
C SER A 37 -29.81 -7.42 3.70
N ASN A 38 -28.65 -7.93 3.37
CA ASN A 38 -27.92 -8.88 4.23
C ASN A 38 -26.44 -8.97 3.86
N GLY A 39 -25.63 -9.58 4.74
CA GLY A 39 -24.21 -9.73 4.55
C GLY A 39 -23.80 -10.62 3.38
N ARG A 40 -24.62 -11.60 2.96
CA ARG A 40 -24.30 -12.43 1.79
C ARG A 40 -24.43 -11.67 0.49
N ALA A 41 -25.50 -10.92 0.32
CA ALA A 41 -25.66 -10.03 -0.83
C ALA A 41 -24.54 -8.99 -0.88
N ALA A 42 -24.10 -8.47 0.29
CA ALA A 42 -22.95 -7.57 0.38
C ALA A 42 -21.66 -8.23 -0.13
N GLN A 43 -21.38 -9.48 0.24
CA GLN A 43 -20.21 -10.21 -0.26
C GLN A 43 -20.21 -10.34 -1.79
N ASP A 44 -21.37 -10.61 -2.39
CA ASP A 44 -21.49 -10.75 -3.85
C ASP A 44 -21.25 -9.40 -4.57
N ILE A 45 -21.71 -8.31 -3.99
CA ILE A 45 -21.43 -6.96 -4.52
C ILE A 45 -19.94 -6.64 -4.40
N VAL A 46 -19.34 -6.85 -3.24
CA VAL A 46 -17.90 -6.56 -3.01
C VAL A 46 -17.01 -7.33 -3.98
N LYS A 47 -17.34 -8.58 -4.31
CA LYS A 47 -16.59 -9.39 -5.29
C LYS A 47 -16.69 -8.86 -6.73
N ARG A 48 -17.76 -8.16 -7.07
CA ARG A 48 -18.00 -7.61 -8.42
C ARG A 48 -17.50 -6.20 -8.58
N THR A 49 -17.74 -5.38 -7.55
CA THR A 49 -17.42 -3.95 -7.54
C THR A 49 -16.90 -3.60 -6.15
N THR A 50 -15.61 -3.31 -6.03
CA THR A 50 -15.02 -2.94 -4.75
C THR A 50 -15.57 -1.59 -4.28
N PRO A 51 -16.38 -1.52 -3.20
CA PRO A 51 -16.88 -0.26 -2.69
C PRO A 51 -15.78 0.54 -1.99
N ASP A 52 -15.98 1.86 -1.90
CA ASP A 52 -15.05 2.74 -1.21
C ASP A 52 -15.29 2.76 0.30
N LEU A 53 -16.49 2.38 0.72
CA LEU A 53 -16.91 2.30 2.12
C LEU A 53 -18.05 1.31 2.24
N VAL A 54 -18.11 0.59 3.35
CA VAL A 54 -19.27 -0.23 3.74
C VAL A 54 -19.90 0.35 5.00
N LEU A 55 -21.20 0.64 4.93
CA LEU A 55 -22.06 0.92 6.10
C LEU A 55 -22.87 -0.35 6.35
N SER A 56 -22.72 -0.96 7.50
CA SER A 56 -23.40 -2.22 7.82
C SER A 56 -24.15 -2.14 9.14
N ASP A 57 -25.40 -2.57 9.14
CA ASP A 57 -26.06 -2.88 10.40
C ASP A 57 -25.37 -4.04 11.09
N MET A 58 -25.48 -4.10 12.38
CA MET A 58 -24.86 -5.12 13.21
C MET A 58 -25.69 -6.39 13.23
N ILE A 59 -27.00 -6.28 13.32
CA ILE A 59 -27.93 -7.41 13.45
C ILE A 59 -28.72 -7.55 12.15
N MET A 60 -28.40 -8.59 11.41
CA MET A 60 -29.07 -8.91 10.15
C MET A 60 -29.31 -10.42 10.04
N PRO A 61 -30.35 -10.86 9.32
CA PRO A 61 -30.57 -12.27 9.05
C PRO A 61 -29.47 -12.87 8.17
N GLU A 62 -29.31 -14.17 8.22
CA GLU A 62 -28.35 -14.99 7.47
C GLU A 62 -26.89 -14.73 7.83
N MET A 63 -26.40 -13.52 7.69
CA MET A 63 -25.04 -13.08 8.03
C MET A 63 -25.12 -11.74 8.73
N ASP A 64 -24.75 -11.71 9.99
CA ASP A 64 -24.65 -10.50 10.81
C ASP A 64 -23.50 -9.59 10.36
N GLY A 65 -23.56 -8.31 10.77
CA GLY A 65 -22.57 -7.32 10.37
C GLY A 65 -21.17 -7.61 10.89
N ILE A 66 -21.03 -8.29 12.03
CA ILE A 66 -19.71 -8.68 12.56
C ILE A 66 -19.05 -9.74 11.67
N LYS A 67 -19.79 -10.74 11.22
CA LYS A 67 -19.25 -11.75 10.29
C LYS A 67 -18.91 -11.14 8.93
N LEU A 68 -19.72 -10.18 8.46
CA LEU A 68 -19.40 -9.43 7.24
C LEU A 68 -18.10 -8.63 7.42
N LEU A 69 -17.93 -7.95 8.55
CA LEU A 69 -16.72 -7.21 8.90
C LEU A 69 -15.48 -8.12 8.89
N GLU A 70 -15.55 -9.27 9.59
CA GLU A 70 -14.45 -10.23 9.64
C GLU A 70 -14.07 -10.74 8.26
N TRP A 71 -15.06 -11.03 7.43
CA TRP A 71 -14.83 -11.45 6.05
C TRP A 71 -14.17 -10.32 5.23
N LEU A 72 -14.65 -9.07 5.35
CA LEU A 72 -14.06 -7.91 4.66
C LEU A 72 -12.61 -7.69 5.08
N ARG A 73 -12.27 -7.84 6.36
CA ARG A 73 -10.88 -7.73 6.85
C ARG A 73 -9.93 -8.75 6.23
N GLN A 74 -10.44 -9.94 5.90
CA GLN A 74 -9.66 -10.98 5.20
C GLN A 74 -9.61 -10.78 3.70
N TYR A 75 -10.69 -10.27 3.10
CA TYR A 75 -10.82 -10.10 1.67
C TYR A 75 -10.10 -8.83 1.15
N ASP A 76 -10.39 -7.71 1.75
CA ASP A 76 -9.74 -6.41 1.48
C ASP A 76 -9.74 -5.55 2.75
N PRO A 77 -8.64 -5.54 3.50
CA PRO A 77 -8.55 -4.78 4.74
C PRO A 77 -8.55 -3.25 4.54
N GLU A 78 -8.40 -2.76 3.31
CA GLU A 78 -8.38 -1.32 3.02
C GLU A 78 -9.79 -0.73 2.89
N ILE A 79 -10.84 -1.56 2.74
CA ILE A 79 -12.22 -1.08 2.71
C ILE A 79 -12.64 -0.68 4.14
N PRO A 80 -12.86 0.59 4.44
CA PRO A 80 -13.37 0.98 5.75
C PRO A 80 -14.80 0.48 5.94
N VAL A 81 -15.10 -0.01 7.15
CA VAL A 81 -16.43 -0.45 7.54
C VAL A 81 -16.91 0.38 8.71
N ILE A 82 -18.04 1.03 8.58
CA ILE A 82 -18.74 1.71 9.67
C ILE A 82 -19.95 0.86 10.06
N MET A 83 -20.04 0.54 11.35
CA MET A 83 -21.18 -0.20 11.88
C MET A 83 -22.30 0.77 12.25
N VAL A 84 -23.50 0.56 11.74
CA VAL A 84 -24.67 1.37 12.04
C VAL A 84 -25.62 0.52 12.89
N THR A 85 -25.83 0.85 14.15
CA THR A 85 -26.51 -0.06 15.07
C THR A 85 -27.46 0.63 16.05
N ALA A 86 -28.57 -0.02 16.39
CA ALA A 86 -29.49 0.41 17.43
C ALA A 86 -29.06 -0.01 18.86
N ILE A 87 -27.97 -0.76 18.99
CA ILE A 87 -27.54 -1.29 20.27
C ILE A 87 -26.86 -0.17 21.08
N HIS A 88 -27.47 0.19 22.19
CA HIS A 88 -26.92 1.16 23.14
C HIS A 88 -25.79 0.56 24.03
N ASP A 89 -25.36 -0.65 23.76
CA ASP A 89 -24.31 -1.32 24.52
C ASP A 89 -22.93 -0.92 23.97
N ILE A 90 -22.24 -0.10 24.74
CA ILE A 90 -20.87 0.35 24.47
C ILE A 90 -19.92 -0.86 24.27
N SER A 91 -20.19 -1.98 24.95
CA SER A 91 -19.36 -3.19 24.83
C SER A 91 -19.37 -3.76 23.41
N THR A 92 -20.53 -3.78 22.77
CA THR A 92 -20.70 -4.29 21.40
C THR A 92 -20.06 -3.37 20.36
N ALA A 93 -20.18 -2.05 20.55
CA ALA A 93 -19.50 -1.07 19.70
C ALA A 93 -17.97 -1.19 19.81
N LEU A 94 -17.45 -1.34 21.02
CA LEU A 94 -16.02 -1.56 21.26
C LEU A 94 -15.53 -2.90 20.65
N GLU A 95 -16.35 -3.94 20.69
CA GLU A 95 -16.04 -5.21 20.04
C GLU A 95 -15.92 -5.05 18.53
N ALA A 96 -16.82 -4.33 17.88
CA ALA A 96 -16.74 -4.03 16.45
C ALA A 96 -15.43 -3.31 16.09
N ILE A 97 -15.04 -2.30 16.86
CA ILE A 97 -13.76 -1.60 16.67
C ILE A 97 -12.57 -2.54 16.85
N ARG A 98 -12.56 -3.40 17.88
CA ARG A 98 -11.50 -4.39 18.10
C ARG A 98 -11.38 -5.41 16.97
N ARG A 99 -12.49 -5.72 16.29
CA ARG A 99 -12.53 -6.61 15.12
C ARG A 99 -12.19 -5.90 13.81
N GLY A 100 -11.85 -4.59 13.89
CA GLY A 100 -11.36 -3.82 12.76
C GLY A 100 -12.40 -2.94 12.08
N ALA A 101 -13.57 -2.69 12.68
CA ALA A 101 -14.44 -1.63 12.19
C ALA A 101 -13.70 -0.28 12.27
N TYR A 102 -13.90 0.56 11.26
CA TYR A 102 -13.32 1.89 11.25
C TYR A 102 -13.97 2.80 12.29
N ASP A 103 -15.31 2.75 12.37
CA ASP A 103 -16.11 3.55 13.29
C ASP A 103 -17.47 2.88 13.50
N TYR A 104 -18.28 3.43 14.40
CA TYR A 104 -19.68 3.05 14.57
C TYR A 104 -20.60 4.27 14.69
N ILE A 105 -21.85 4.11 14.29
CA ILE A 105 -22.90 5.13 14.38
C ILE A 105 -24.11 4.50 15.06
N LEU A 106 -24.62 5.17 16.11
CA LEU A 106 -25.79 4.70 16.84
C LEU A 106 -27.09 5.21 16.19
N LYS A 107 -28.06 4.32 16.00
CA LYS A 107 -29.43 4.65 15.61
C LYS A 107 -30.23 5.10 16.86
N PRO A 108 -31.02 6.18 16.79
CA PRO A 108 -31.20 7.09 15.67
C PRO A 108 -30.03 8.07 15.53
N PHE A 109 -29.61 8.35 14.31
CA PHE A 109 -28.52 9.26 14.01
C PHE A 109 -29.01 10.48 13.23
N GLU A 110 -28.30 11.58 13.42
CA GLU A 110 -28.51 12.79 12.63
C GLU A 110 -27.71 12.73 11.33
N LYS A 111 -28.20 13.45 10.32
CA LYS A 111 -27.60 13.52 8.98
C LYS A 111 -26.13 13.94 9.04
N ASP A 112 -25.81 14.94 9.86
CA ASP A 112 -24.45 15.46 10.00
C ASP A 112 -23.50 14.44 10.64
N GLN A 113 -23.99 13.60 11.55
CA GLN A 113 -23.21 12.53 12.17
C GLN A 113 -22.83 11.46 11.14
N LEU A 114 -23.80 11.05 10.29
CA LEU A 114 -23.55 10.11 9.21
C LEU A 114 -22.49 10.65 8.24
N TYR A 115 -22.65 11.90 7.78
CA TYR A 115 -21.71 12.52 6.85
C TYR A 115 -20.31 12.65 7.42
N LEU A 116 -20.21 13.05 8.68
CA LEU A 116 -18.90 13.19 9.32
C LEU A 116 -18.15 11.84 9.39
N GLY A 117 -18.86 10.76 9.77
CA GLY A 117 -18.30 9.42 9.82
C GLY A 117 -17.84 8.93 8.43
N VAL A 118 -18.72 9.06 7.45
CA VAL A 118 -18.44 8.67 6.06
C VAL A 118 -17.24 9.44 5.49
N ASN A 119 -17.23 10.76 5.64
CA ASN A 119 -16.14 11.60 5.12
C ASN A 119 -14.79 11.23 5.74
N ARG A 120 -14.73 11.03 7.08
CA ARG A 120 -13.49 10.59 7.75
C ARG A 120 -13.00 9.23 7.23
N ALA A 121 -13.91 8.28 7.05
CA ALA A 121 -13.56 6.96 6.59
C ALA A 121 -13.02 6.97 5.15
N LEU A 122 -13.65 7.70 4.25
CA LEU A 122 -13.23 7.87 2.87
C LEU A 122 -11.89 8.62 2.77
N GLN A 123 -11.72 9.67 3.57
CA GLN A 123 -10.45 10.40 3.65
C GLN A 123 -9.31 9.50 4.15
N HIS A 124 -9.57 8.68 5.17
CA HIS A 124 -8.59 7.71 5.66
C HIS A 124 -8.19 6.72 4.56
N ARG A 125 -9.16 6.13 3.85
CA ARG A 125 -8.90 5.22 2.72
C ARG A 125 -8.05 5.87 1.64
N ARG A 126 -8.36 7.12 1.24
CA ARG A 126 -7.54 7.85 0.27
C ARG A 126 -6.09 7.99 0.72
N LEU A 127 -5.88 8.40 1.96
CA LEU A 127 -4.52 8.57 2.52
C LEU A 127 -3.75 7.24 2.58
N VAL A 128 -4.40 6.14 2.92
CA VAL A 128 -3.77 4.81 2.92
C VAL A 128 -3.38 4.40 1.49
N ALA A 129 -4.27 4.60 0.52
CA ALA A 129 -3.99 4.29 -0.89
C ALA A 129 -2.86 5.16 -1.46
N GLU A 130 -2.85 6.46 -1.17
CA GLU A 130 -1.79 7.38 -1.56
C GLU A 130 -0.44 6.98 -0.96
N ASN A 131 -0.40 6.66 0.33
CA ASN A 131 0.82 6.22 1.01
C ASN A 131 1.38 4.95 0.39
N ARG A 132 0.53 3.96 0.11
CA ARG A 132 0.93 2.71 -0.55
C ARG A 132 1.49 2.93 -1.96
N ASN A 133 0.87 3.82 -2.73
CA ASN A 133 1.37 4.18 -4.06
C ASN A 133 2.73 4.88 -3.98
N TYR A 134 2.89 5.79 -3.01
CA TYR A 134 4.15 6.48 -2.77
C TYR A 134 5.27 5.51 -2.34
N GLN A 135 4.96 4.56 -1.46
CA GLN A 135 5.93 3.52 -1.06
C GLN A 135 6.39 2.68 -2.25
N ARG A 136 5.46 2.21 -3.10
CA ARG A 136 5.80 1.45 -4.30
C ARG A 136 6.66 2.24 -5.28
N ASP A 137 6.36 3.53 -5.47
CA ASP A 137 7.16 4.38 -6.35
C ASP A 137 8.58 4.59 -5.78
N LEU A 138 8.69 4.77 -4.47
CA LEU A 138 9.98 4.90 -3.79
C LEU A 138 10.82 3.62 -3.92
N GLU A 139 10.22 2.45 -3.69
CA GLU A 139 10.90 1.15 -3.85
C GLU A 139 11.44 1.01 -5.28
N ARG A 140 10.62 1.30 -6.30
CA ARG A 140 11.05 1.29 -7.71
C ARG A 140 12.20 2.25 -7.97
N GLN A 141 12.15 3.48 -7.43
CA GLN A 141 13.25 4.45 -7.59
C GLN A 141 14.53 3.98 -6.90
N VAL A 142 14.45 3.34 -5.74
CA VAL A 142 15.60 2.76 -5.04
C VAL A 142 16.23 1.65 -5.89
N GLU A 143 15.43 0.74 -6.42
CA GLU A 143 15.92 -0.34 -7.31
C GLU A 143 16.63 0.21 -8.55
N GLU A 144 16.01 1.18 -9.24
CA GLU A 144 16.60 1.81 -10.43
C GLU A 144 17.93 2.51 -10.12
N ARG A 145 17.99 3.26 -8.99
CA ARG A 145 19.22 3.96 -8.59
C ARG A 145 20.31 2.98 -8.20
N THR A 146 19.97 1.92 -7.46
CA THR A 146 20.92 0.88 -7.06
C THR A 146 21.51 0.18 -8.28
N ALA A 147 20.68 -0.19 -9.24
CA ALA A 147 21.15 -0.80 -10.49
C ALA A 147 22.10 0.13 -11.27
N ARG A 148 21.75 1.41 -11.41
CA ARG A 148 22.61 2.41 -12.07
C ARG A 148 23.94 2.60 -11.33
N LEU A 149 23.92 2.64 -10.01
CA LEU A 149 25.14 2.77 -9.19
C LEU A 149 26.04 1.56 -9.36
N THR A 150 25.48 0.36 -9.36
CA THR A 150 26.25 -0.88 -9.58
C THR A 150 26.95 -0.90 -10.94
N ILE A 151 26.24 -0.48 -11.99
CA ILE A 151 26.82 -0.36 -13.34
C ILE A 151 27.93 0.69 -13.36
N ALA A 152 27.72 1.86 -12.75
CA ALA A 152 28.71 2.93 -12.72
C ALA A 152 29.98 2.53 -11.94
N LEU A 153 29.82 1.80 -10.83
CA LEU A 153 30.95 1.26 -10.07
C LEU A 153 31.75 0.26 -10.90
N ALA A 154 31.09 -0.67 -11.58
CA ALA A 154 31.78 -1.64 -12.45
C ALA A 154 32.55 -0.94 -13.59
N GLN A 155 31.97 0.10 -14.19
CA GLN A 155 32.63 0.90 -15.23
C GLN A 155 33.84 1.66 -14.68
N LEU A 156 33.74 2.20 -13.46
CA LEU A 156 34.83 2.89 -12.79
C LEU A 156 35.98 1.92 -12.49
N GLU A 157 35.69 0.74 -11.96
CA GLU A 157 36.69 -0.31 -11.70
C GLU A 157 37.42 -0.71 -12.98
N GLN A 158 36.67 -0.95 -14.07
CA GLN A 158 37.26 -1.27 -15.34
C GLN A 158 38.17 -0.14 -15.86
N SER A 159 37.70 1.10 -15.81
CA SER A 159 38.50 2.26 -16.23
C SER A 159 39.79 2.43 -15.39
N TYR A 160 39.71 2.08 -14.10
CA TYR A 160 40.87 2.11 -13.21
C TYR A 160 41.88 1.03 -13.60
N ASP A 161 41.43 -0.19 -13.86
CA ASP A 161 42.26 -1.29 -14.31
C ASP A 161 42.93 -0.98 -15.68
N ASP A 162 42.17 -0.46 -16.63
CA ASP A 162 42.69 -0.04 -17.96
C ASP A 162 43.77 1.04 -17.83
N THR A 163 43.58 1.99 -16.90
CA THR A 163 44.53 3.08 -16.65
C THR A 163 45.82 2.55 -16.05
N LEU A 164 45.73 1.62 -15.08
CA LEU A 164 46.89 0.98 -14.47
C LEU A 164 47.71 0.15 -15.50
N GLU A 165 47.00 -0.58 -16.39
CA GLU A 165 47.63 -1.35 -17.44
C GLU A 165 48.34 -0.45 -18.46
N ALA A 166 47.73 0.67 -18.86
CA ALA A 166 48.32 1.66 -19.76
C ALA A 166 49.59 2.31 -19.12
N LEU A 167 49.53 2.65 -17.85
CA LEU A 167 50.68 3.20 -17.12
C LEU A 167 51.79 2.19 -16.98
N GLY A 168 51.49 0.93 -16.68
CA GLY A 168 52.44 -0.16 -16.66
C GLY A 168 53.14 -0.36 -18.00
N SER A 169 52.39 -0.38 -19.09
CA SER A 169 52.91 -0.49 -20.45
C SER A 169 53.81 0.71 -20.84
N ALA A 170 53.45 1.92 -20.43
CA ALA A 170 54.23 3.11 -20.68
C ALA A 170 55.59 3.11 -19.91
N LEU A 171 55.62 2.54 -18.70
CA LEU A 171 56.84 2.36 -17.90
C LEU A 171 57.78 1.30 -18.53
N ASP A 172 57.21 0.18 -19.01
CA ASP A 172 57.97 -0.89 -19.71
C ASP A 172 58.62 -0.38 -21.01
N LEU A 173 58.01 0.58 -21.72
CA LEU A 173 58.57 1.22 -22.89
C LEU A 173 59.74 2.18 -22.59
N LYS A 174 59.85 2.72 -21.39
CA LYS A 174 60.87 3.65 -21.00
C LYS A 174 62.18 2.95 -20.52
N ASP A 175 62.04 1.78 -19.92
CA ASP A 175 63.14 0.99 -19.41
C ASP A 175 63.38 -0.25 -20.31
N ALA A 176 64.18 -0.12 -21.37
CA ALA A 176 64.48 -1.16 -22.37
C ALA A 176 65.08 -2.48 -21.82
N GLU A 177 65.34 -2.57 -20.53
CA GLU A 177 65.94 -3.75 -19.89
C GLU A 177 64.94 -4.72 -19.21
N THR A 178 63.63 -4.38 -19.14
CA THR A 178 62.67 -5.18 -18.34
C THR A 178 61.35 -5.43 -19.04
N GLU A 179 61.38 -5.78 -20.33
CA GLU A 179 60.15 -6.14 -21.09
C GLU A 179 59.32 -7.16 -20.30
N GLY A 180 58.11 -6.78 -19.89
CA GLY A 180 57.14 -7.60 -19.13
C GLY A 180 57.37 -7.69 -17.63
N HIS A 181 58.34 -6.98 -17.01
CA HIS A 181 58.52 -7.00 -15.55
C HIS A 181 57.40 -6.26 -14.84
N CYS A 182 57.01 -5.05 -15.28
CA CYS A 182 55.92 -4.28 -14.71
C CYS A 182 54.58 -4.98 -14.82
N GLN A 183 54.30 -5.64 -15.96
CA GLN A 183 53.07 -6.44 -16.13
C GLN A 183 53.01 -7.62 -15.14
N ARG A 184 54.14 -8.33 -14.92
CA ARG A 184 54.17 -9.43 -13.95
C ARG A 184 54.00 -8.94 -12.52
N VAL A 185 54.64 -7.82 -12.12
CA VAL A 185 54.52 -7.24 -10.80
C VAL A 185 53.12 -6.71 -10.55
N THR A 186 52.50 -6.04 -11.53
CA THR A 186 51.10 -5.57 -11.43
C THR A 186 50.13 -6.73 -11.30
N ALA A 187 50.24 -7.78 -12.12
CA ALA A 187 49.40 -8.96 -12.03
C ALA A 187 49.54 -9.66 -10.67
N PHE A 188 50.78 -9.75 -10.15
CA PHE A 188 51.01 -10.33 -8.82
C PHE A 188 50.42 -9.48 -7.69
N THR A 189 50.56 -8.18 -7.77
CA THR A 189 50.02 -7.24 -6.79
C THR A 189 48.48 -7.27 -6.74
N ILE A 190 47.84 -7.29 -7.91
CA ILE A 190 46.39 -7.44 -8.02
C ILE A 190 45.89 -8.78 -7.44
N SER A 191 46.63 -9.88 -7.74
CA SER A 191 46.30 -11.20 -7.20
C SER A 191 46.40 -11.23 -5.66
N ILE A 192 47.45 -10.61 -5.11
CA ILE A 192 47.60 -10.48 -3.65
C ILE A 192 46.50 -9.63 -3.06
N ALA A 193 46.19 -8.46 -3.64
CA ALA A 193 45.13 -7.56 -3.15
C ALA A 193 43.75 -8.23 -3.17
N LYS A 194 43.45 -9.05 -4.20
CA LYS A 194 42.22 -9.86 -4.27
C LYS A 194 42.17 -10.99 -3.24
N ALA A 195 43.32 -11.53 -2.84
CA ALA A 195 43.42 -12.59 -1.84
C ALA A 195 43.44 -12.07 -0.38
N MET A 196 43.68 -10.78 -0.18
CA MET A 196 43.64 -10.18 1.14
C MET A 196 42.20 -9.86 1.56
N PRO A 197 41.74 -10.31 2.74
CA PRO A 197 40.44 -9.90 3.25
C PRO A 197 40.45 -8.40 3.54
N VAL A 198 39.67 -7.64 2.76
CA VAL A 198 39.43 -6.21 3.07
C VAL A 198 38.42 -6.19 4.23
N PRO A 199 38.71 -5.59 5.38
CA PRO A 199 37.71 -5.42 6.42
C PRO A 199 36.58 -4.53 5.88
N ASN A 200 35.35 -5.01 5.96
CA ASN A 200 34.17 -4.18 5.68
C ASN A 200 34.19 -2.98 6.64
N ALA A 201 34.30 -1.77 6.10
CA ALA A 201 34.14 -0.53 6.82
C ALA A 201 32.66 -0.19 7.00
#